data_cccba231b7d061e681f42a2d3f6b16f7
#
_entry.id   cccba231b7d061e681f42a2d3f6b16f7
#
_cell.length_a   1.000
_cell.length_b   1.000
_cell.length_c   1.000
_cell.angle_alpha   90.00
_cell.angle_beta   90.00
_cell.angle_gamma   90.00
#
_symmetry.space_group_name_H-M   'P 1'
#
loop_
_entity.id
_entity.type
_entity.pdbx_description
1 polymer ?
#
loop_
_entity_poly.entity_id
_entity_poly.type
_entity_poly.pdbx_seq_one_letter_code
_entity_poly.pdbx_strand_id
1 'polypeptide(L)'
;MAKASISRFSVPDPDELPADLRERIQAVSEKTGFVPNVFLALARRPDEFRAFFAYYDAVMLREGGLSKAEKEMIVVATSAANQCPYCVVAHGALLRLFSKNPLLGDQVAVNYRSADLDRRQRAMLDAALKLATAPQSFGENDIQTLLACGFTKEDVWDIGAITSLFALSNRMAHLTDMRPNEEFYALGRIREACTNASRRRTGS
;
A
#
# COMPACT_ATOMS: atom_id res chain seq x y z
N MET A 1 19.19 -0.67 23.79
CA MET A 1 18.58 0.52 23.15
C MET A 1 17.08 0.44 23.34
N ALA A 2 16.42 1.50 23.82
CA ALA A 2 14.95 1.52 23.91
C ALA A 2 14.36 1.35 22.50
N LYS A 3 13.36 0.46 22.35
CA LYS A 3 12.66 0.26 21.08
C LYS A 3 12.02 1.60 20.69
N ALA A 4 12.32 2.10 19.50
CA ALA A 4 11.76 3.38 19.06
C ALA A 4 10.23 3.29 19.02
N SER A 5 9.55 4.34 19.51
CA SER A 5 8.08 4.38 19.48
C SER A 5 7.59 4.27 18.05
N ILE A 6 6.52 3.50 17.82
CA ILE A 6 5.88 3.34 16.50
C ILE A 6 5.01 4.53 16.12
N SER A 7 4.69 5.39 17.07
CA SER A 7 3.87 6.60 16.88
C SER A 7 4.25 7.64 17.94
N ARG A 8 4.09 8.95 17.61
CA ARG A 8 4.26 10.02 18.61
C ARG A 8 3.05 10.15 19.55
N PHE A 9 1.94 9.51 19.22
CA PHE A 9 0.81 9.37 20.13
C PHE A 9 0.87 8.05 20.87
N SER A 10 0.28 7.99 22.07
CA SER A 10 0.16 6.74 22.82
C SER A 10 -0.58 5.69 22.01
N VAL A 11 0.01 4.52 21.93
CA VAL A 11 -0.61 3.33 21.33
C VAL A 11 -1.32 2.59 22.46
N PRO A 12 -2.59 2.23 22.33
CA PRO A 12 -3.31 1.47 23.35
C PRO A 12 -2.72 0.07 23.49
N ASP A 13 -2.87 -0.49 24.70
CA ASP A 13 -2.57 -1.91 24.92
C ASP A 13 -3.56 -2.75 24.11
N PRO A 14 -3.12 -3.71 23.29
CA PRO A 14 -4.00 -4.59 22.53
C PRO A 14 -5.05 -5.30 23.42
N ASP A 15 -4.73 -5.63 24.65
CA ASP A 15 -5.63 -6.32 25.58
C ASP A 15 -6.78 -5.43 26.08
N GLU A 16 -6.60 -4.11 26.02
CA GLU A 16 -7.61 -3.12 26.42
C GLU A 16 -8.54 -2.71 25.26
N LEU A 17 -8.24 -3.15 24.03
CA LEU A 17 -9.05 -2.80 22.86
C LEU A 17 -10.42 -3.51 22.86
N PRO A 18 -11.44 -2.92 22.20
CA PRO A 18 -12.69 -3.62 21.90
C PRO A 18 -12.45 -4.94 21.17
N ALA A 19 -13.33 -5.93 21.42
CA ALA A 19 -13.15 -7.29 20.91
C ALA A 19 -12.97 -7.36 19.39
N ASP A 20 -13.80 -6.63 18.65
CA ASP A 20 -13.76 -6.58 17.18
C ASP A 20 -12.41 -6.03 16.63
N LEU A 21 -11.81 -5.05 17.31
CA LEU A 21 -10.50 -4.55 16.94
C LEU A 21 -9.40 -5.59 17.22
N ARG A 22 -9.47 -6.27 18.38
CA ARG A 22 -8.53 -7.34 18.71
C ARG A 22 -8.59 -8.48 17.70
N GLU A 23 -9.80 -8.93 17.37
CA GLU A 23 -10.02 -9.99 16.37
C GLU A 23 -9.43 -9.60 15.02
N ARG A 24 -9.65 -8.36 14.57
CA ARG A 24 -9.08 -7.88 13.30
C ARG A 24 -7.55 -7.78 13.33
N ILE A 25 -6.98 -7.30 14.42
CA ILE A 25 -5.51 -7.22 14.61
C ILE A 25 -4.92 -8.63 14.62
N GLN A 26 -5.55 -9.56 15.33
CA GLN A 26 -5.12 -10.95 15.37
C GLN A 26 -5.17 -11.60 13.98
N ALA A 27 -6.27 -11.45 13.25
CA ALA A 27 -6.41 -12.01 11.91
C ALA A 27 -5.34 -11.51 10.92
N VAL A 28 -4.97 -10.22 11.00
CA VAL A 28 -3.87 -9.71 10.17
C VAL A 28 -2.53 -10.24 10.61
N SER A 29 -2.29 -10.35 11.92
CA SER A 29 -1.05 -10.91 12.47
C SER A 29 -0.85 -12.38 12.06
N GLU A 30 -1.90 -13.18 12.11
CA GLU A 30 -1.86 -14.58 11.66
C GLU A 30 -1.54 -14.71 10.16
N LYS A 31 -2.07 -13.80 9.35
CA LYS A 31 -1.85 -13.80 7.90
C LYS A 31 -0.46 -13.31 7.49
N THR A 32 0.09 -12.32 8.20
CA THR A 32 1.33 -11.63 7.81
C THR A 32 2.54 -12.07 8.64
N GLY A 33 2.33 -12.70 9.79
CA GLY A 33 3.37 -13.07 10.76
C GLY A 33 3.75 -11.93 11.71
N PHE A 34 3.14 -10.76 11.60
CA PHE A 34 3.36 -9.60 12.49
C PHE A 34 2.15 -8.67 12.46
N VAL A 35 2.06 -7.75 13.42
CA VAL A 35 1.03 -6.71 13.42
C VAL A 35 1.57 -5.46 12.72
N PRO A 36 0.99 -5.03 11.58
CA PRO A 36 1.36 -3.77 10.96
C PRO A 36 1.07 -2.58 11.88
N ASN A 37 2.04 -1.68 12.02
CA ASN A 37 1.96 -0.56 12.98
C ASN A 37 0.75 0.36 12.75
N VAL A 38 0.20 0.42 11.53
CA VAL A 38 -1.03 1.19 11.26
C VAL A 38 -2.22 0.69 12.07
N PHE A 39 -2.33 -0.62 12.32
CA PHE A 39 -3.41 -1.17 13.12
C PHE A 39 -3.31 -0.68 14.57
N LEU A 40 -2.11 -0.69 15.13
CA LEU A 40 -1.88 -0.25 16.50
C LEU A 40 -2.04 1.27 16.64
N ALA A 41 -1.49 2.04 15.70
CA ALA A 41 -1.55 3.50 15.74
C ALA A 41 -2.99 4.04 15.59
N LEU A 42 -3.80 3.45 14.70
CA LEU A 42 -5.20 3.85 14.49
C LEU A 42 -6.15 3.31 15.56
N ALA A 43 -5.81 2.21 16.24
CA ALA A 43 -6.63 1.64 17.32
C ALA A 43 -6.83 2.60 18.51
N ARG A 44 -6.03 3.67 18.60
CA ARG A 44 -6.23 4.77 19.56
C ARG A 44 -7.66 5.34 19.53
N ARG A 45 -8.34 5.30 18.37
CA ARG A 45 -9.72 5.74 18.18
C ARG A 45 -10.53 4.63 17.52
N PRO A 46 -11.20 3.78 18.30
CA PRO A 46 -11.89 2.60 17.80
C PRO A 46 -12.88 2.86 16.66
N ASP A 47 -13.67 3.93 16.74
CA ASP A 47 -14.66 4.22 15.70
C ASP A 47 -14.00 4.70 14.40
N GLU A 48 -12.93 5.51 14.50
CA GLU A 48 -12.15 5.91 13.33
C GLU A 48 -11.41 4.71 12.70
N PHE A 49 -10.90 3.79 13.53
CA PHE A 49 -10.31 2.53 13.05
C PHE A 49 -11.31 1.72 12.24
N ARG A 50 -12.54 1.53 12.76
CA ARG A 50 -13.60 0.79 12.06
C ARG A 50 -13.92 1.43 10.71
N ALA A 51 -14.15 2.74 10.71
CA ALA A 51 -14.49 3.49 9.50
C ALA A 51 -13.37 3.44 8.46
N PHE A 52 -12.11 3.64 8.88
CA PHE A 52 -10.94 3.59 8.01
C PHE A 52 -10.80 2.22 7.35
N PHE A 53 -10.83 1.16 8.14
CA PHE A 53 -10.63 -0.19 7.60
C PHE A 53 -11.85 -0.71 6.84
N ALA A 54 -13.07 -0.28 7.17
CA ALA A 54 -14.24 -0.59 6.36
C ALA A 54 -14.12 0.04 4.96
N TYR A 55 -13.68 1.30 4.87
CA TYR A 55 -13.45 1.94 3.58
C TYR A 55 -12.25 1.34 2.84
N TYR A 56 -11.16 1.04 3.55
CA TYR A 56 -10.01 0.32 2.98
C TYR A 56 -10.43 -1.00 2.32
N ASP A 57 -11.21 -1.81 3.01
CA ASP A 57 -11.68 -3.10 2.49
C ASP A 57 -12.57 -2.90 1.25
N ALA A 58 -13.51 -1.95 1.31
CA ALA A 58 -14.39 -1.64 0.19
C ALA A 58 -13.64 -1.20 -1.07
N VAL A 59 -12.50 -0.51 -0.93
CA VAL A 59 -11.70 0.00 -2.05
C VAL A 59 -10.63 -1.01 -2.48
N MET A 60 -9.81 -1.49 -1.52
CA MET A 60 -8.62 -2.29 -1.85
C MET A 60 -8.94 -3.75 -2.12
N LEU A 61 -9.97 -4.32 -1.47
CA LEU A 61 -10.36 -5.72 -1.65
C LEU A 61 -11.43 -5.92 -2.73
N ARG A 62 -12.03 -4.84 -3.23
CA ARG A 62 -13.01 -4.92 -4.32
C ARG A 62 -12.40 -5.62 -5.54
N GLU A 63 -13.14 -6.57 -6.11
CA GLU A 63 -12.82 -7.14 -7.42
C GLU A 63 -13.27 -6.19 -8.53
N GLY A 64 -12.42 -6.00 -9.55
CA GLY A 64 -12.66 -5.07 -10.66
C GLY A 64 -11.59 -5.18 -11.73
N GLY A 65 -11.50 -4.18 -12.60
CA GLY A 65 -10.53 -4.16 -13.70
C GLY A 65 -9.09 -3.82 -13.28
N LEU A 66 -8.87 -3.33 -12.04
CA LEU A 66 -7.53 -3.13 -11.50
C LEU A 66 -7.04 -4.39 -10.80
N SER A 67 -5.90 -4.89 -11.21
CA SER A 67 -5.20 -5.97 -10.49
C SER A 67 -4.71 -5.49 -9.11
N LYS A 68 -4.45 -6.43 -8.18
CA LYS A 68 -3.88 -6.10 -6.87
C LYS A 68 -2.55 -5.33 -7.00
N ALA A 69 -1.73 -5.69 -7.98
CA ALA A 69 -0.47 -4.98 -8.24
C ALA A 69 -0.71 -3.53 -8.70
N GLU A 70 -1.68 -3.29 -9.59
CA GLU A 70 -2.01 -1.93 -10.05
C GLU A 70 -2.56 -1.05 -8.92
N LYS A 71 -3.40 -1.61 -8.04
CA LYS A 71 -3.85 -0.89 -6.85
C LYS A 71 -2.68 -0.46 -5.97
N GLU A 72 -1.72 -1.36 -5.72
CA GLU A 72 -0.53 -1.04 -4.94
C GLU A 72 0.43 -0.07 -5.66
N MET A 73 0.50 -0.10 -7.01
CA MET A 73 1.25 0.91 -7.77
C MET A 73 0.70 2.33 -7.50
N ILE A 74 -0.63 2.50 -7.53
CA ILE A 74 -1.27 3.78 -7.22
C ILE A 74 -0.88 4.24 -5.81
N VAL A 75 -0.99 3.34 -4.84
CA VAL A 75 -0.63 3.63 -3.44
C VAL A 75 0.81 4.06 -3.31
N VAL A 76 1.75 3.29 -3.88
CA VAL A 76 3.19 3.58 -3.77
C VAL A 76 3.54 4.91 -4.44
N ALA A 77 3.06 5.15 -5.67
CA ALA A 77 3.36 6.37 -6.41
C ALA A 77 2.83 7.62 -5.71
N THR A 78 1.57 7.60 -5.27
CA THR A 78 0.93 8.75 -4.59
C THR A 78 1.51 8.98 -3.19
N SER A 79 1.87 7.91 -2.48
CA SER A 79 2.53 8.00 -1.17
C SER A 79 3.97 8.50 -1.27
N ALA A 80 4.69 8.16 -2.35
CA ALA A 80 6.02 8.70 -2.63
C ALA A 80 5.97 10.21 -2.93
N ALA A 81 4.99 10.66 -3.72
CA ALA A 81 4.75 12.09 -3.95
C ALA A 81 4.46 12.86 -2.64
N ASN A 82 3.76 12.22 -1.71
CA ASN A 82 3.50 12.77 -0.37
C ASN A 82 4.65 12.51 0.63
N GLN A 83 5.75 11.89 0.21
CA GLN A 83 6.91 11.56 1.05
C GLN A 83 6.52 10.79 2.32
N CYS A 84 5.55 9.86 2.23
CA CYS A 84 5.07 9.08 3.36
C CYS A 84 5.90 7.79 3.53
N PRO A 85 6.84 7.71 4.50
CA PRO A 85 7.71 6.55 4.65
C PRO A 85 6.93 5.27 4.95
N TYR A 86 5.92 5.36 5.85
CA TYR A 86 5.12 4.19 6.22
C TYR A 86 4.45 3.55 5.01
N CYS A 87 3.69 4.35 4.25
CA CYS A 87 2.91 3.83 3.14
C CYS A 87 3.79 3.35 1.99
N VAL A 88 4.88 4.07 1.67
CA VAL A 88 5.83 3.64 0.62
C VAL A 88 6.45 2.29 0.96
N VAL A 89 6.90 2.10 2.21
CA VAL A 89 7.56 0.85 2.62
C VAL A 89 6.57 -0.30 2.70
N ALA A 90 5.41 -0.11 3.37
CA ALA A 90 4.42 -1.16 3.55
C ALA A 90 3.79 -1.60 2.21
N HIS A 91 3.32 -0.65 1.41
CA HIS A 91 2.68 -0.95 0.13
C HIS A 91 3.69 -1.29 -0.99
N GLY A 92 4.92 -0.79 -0.90
CA GLY A 92 6.02 -1.26 -1.74
C GLY A 92 6.30 -2.75 -1.53
N ALA A 93 6.20 -3.24 -0.30
CA ALA A 93 6.29 -4.68 0.00
C ALA A 93 5.14 -5.48 -0.64
N LEU A 94 3.90 -4.99 -0.52
CA LEU A 94 2.74 -5.63 -1.16
C LEU A 94 2.85 -5.59 -2.69
N LEU A 95 3.32 -4.48 -3.26
CA LEU A 95 3.56 -4.38 -4.70
C LEU A 95 4.57 -5.42 -5.18
N ARG A 96 5.68 -5.63 -4.47
CA ARG A 96 6.65 -6.68 -4.80
C ARG A 96 6.02 -8.07 -4.80
N LEU A 97 5.18 -8.36 -3.80
CA LEU A 97 4.48 -9.64 -3.70
C LEU A 97 3.47 -9.86 -4.83
N PHE A 98 2.60 -8.87 -5.07
CA PHE A 98 1.51 -9.04 -6.04
C PHE A 98 1.99 -8.99 -7.49
N SER A 99 3.02 -8.19 -7.78
CA SER A 99 3.64 -8.15 -9.11
C SER A 99 4.64 -9.29 -9.35
N LYS A 100 5.05 -10.01 -8.31
CA LYS A 100 6.15 -10.98 -8.35
C LYS A 100 7.46 -10.39 -8.90
N ASN A 101 7.62 -9.08 -8.76
CA ASN A 101 8.80 -8.33 -9.19
C ASN A 101 9.42 -7.61 -7.97
N PRO A 102 10.59 -8.07 -7.48
CA PRO A 102 11.22 -7.52 -6.28
C PRO A 102 11.74 -6.09 -6.44
N LEU A 103 11.81 -5.57 -7.66
CA LEU A 103 12.33 -4.23 -7.95
C LEU A 103 11.23 -3.19 -8.14
N LEU A 104 10.02 -3.61 -8.52
CA LEU A 104 8.98 -2.70 -8.99
C LEU A 104 8.53 -1.70 -7.92
N GLY A 105 8.45 -2.13 -6.65
CA GLY A 105 8.10 -1.23 -5.56
C GLY A 105 9.06 -0.05 -5.42
N ASP A 106 10.36 -0.32 -5.50
CA ASP A 106 11.40 0.71 -5.40
C ASP A 106 11.43 1.60 -6.67
N GLN A 107 11.28 1.01 -7.85
CA GLN A 107 11.22 1.75 -9.12
C GLN A 107 10.04 2.75 -9.13
N VAL A 108 8.85 2.29 -8.74
CA VAL A 108 7.65 3.15 -8.69
C VAL A 108 7.81 4.25 -7.64
N ALA A 109 8.38 3.93 -6.47
CA ALA A 109 8.58 4.89 -5.40
C ALA A 109 9.57 5.99 -5.75
N VAL A 110 10.67 5.64 -6.43
CA VAL A 110 11.72 6.61 -6.78
C VAL A 110 11.34 7.44 -8.01
N ASN A 111 10.94 6.77 -9.08
CA ASN A 111 10.49 7.43 -10.32
C ASN A 111 9.72 6.44 -11.20
N TYR A 112 8.40 6.41 -11.06
CA TYR A 112 7.54 5.51 -11.85
C TYR A 112 7.69 5.70 -13.37
N ARG A 113 8.08 6.89 -13.84
CA ARG A 113 8.27 7.14 -15.28
C ARG A 113 9.44 6.36 -15.87
N SER A 114 10.43 6.01 -15.03
CA SER A 114 11.58 5.18 -15.42
C SER A 114 11.38 3.70 -15.08
N ALA A 115 10.26 3.34 -14.43
CA ALA A 115 9.94 1.96 -14.13
C ALA A 115 9.50 1.18 -15.38
N ASP A 116 9.66 -0.14 -15.33
CA ASP A 116 9.21 -1.04 -16.40
C ASP A 116 7.68 -1.24 -16.32
N LEU A 117 6.96 -0.26 -16.87
CA LEU A 117 5.50 -0.19 -16.89
C LEU A 117 5.00 -0.12 -18.33
N ASP A 118 3.86 -0.72 -18.59
CA ASP A 118 3.16 -0.57 -19.85
C ASP A 118 2.46 0.81 -20.00
N ARG A 119 1.90 1.07 -21.17
CA ARG A 119 1.21 2.33 -21.46
C ARG A 119 0.00 2.56 -20.56
N ARG A 120 -0.75 1.49 -20.25
CA ARG A 120 -1.94 1.54 -19.42
C ARG A 120 -1.58 1.90 -17.98
N GLN A 121 -0.57 1.25 -17.43
CA GLN A 121 -0.06 1.51 -16.08
C GLN A 121 0.51 2.94 -15.95
N ARG A 122 1.22 3.43 -16.95
CA ARG A 122 1.72 4.83 -16.95
C ARG A 122 0.57 5.83 -16.93
N ALA A 123 -0.44 5.66 -17.79
CA ALA A 123 -1.60 6.55 -17.82
C ALA A 123 -2.35 6.54 -16.46
N MET A 124 -2.49 5.38 -15.84
CA MET A 124 -3.07 5.22 -14.51
C MET A 124 -2.31 6.03 -13.45
N LEU A 125 -0.98 5.90 -13.42
CA LEU A 125 -0.17 6.61 -12.43
C LEU A 125 -0.07 8.11 -12.71
N ASP A 126 -0.04 8.55 -13.98
CA ASP A 126 -0.11 9.97 -14.34
C ASP A 126 -1.41 10.60 -13.82
N ALA A 127 -2.55 9.93 -14.00
CA ALA A 127 -3.85 10.38 -13.53
C ALA A 127 -3.93 10.39 -11.99
N ALA A 128 -3.49 9.30 -11.33
CA ALA A 128 -3.48 9.20 -9.88
C ALA A 128 -2.61 10.28 -9.23
N LEU A 129 -1.41 10.52 -9.77
CA LEU A 129 -0.52 11.56 -9.26
C LEU A 129 -1.05 12.96 -9.50
N LYS A 130 -1.64 13.23 -10.66
CA LYS A 130 -2.30 14.50 -10.93
C LYS A 130 -3.42 14.76 -9.92
N LEU A 131 -4.27 13.75 -9.66
CA LEU A 131 -5.34 13.86 -8.65
C LEU A 131 -4.78 14.04 -7.22
N ALA A 132 -3.66 13.38 -6.89
CA ALA A 132 -3.06 13.48 -5.57
C ALA A 132 -2.38 14.82 -5.30
N THR A 133 -1.76 15.45 -6.33
CA THR A 133 -0.90 16.63 -6.16
C THR A 133 -1.50 17.93 -6.66
N ALA A 134 -2.43 17.86 -7.60
CA ALA A 134 -3.10 19.01 -8.22
C ALA A 134 -4.57 18.70 -8.56
N PRO A 135 -5.41 18.32 -7.55
CA PRO A 135 -6.77 17.83 -7.79
C PRO A 135 -7.64 18.82 -8.55
N GLN A 136 -7.41 20.13 -8.38
CA GLN A 136 -8.14 21.19 -9.09
C GLN A 136 -7.90 21.18 -10.61
N SER A 137 -6.85 20.51 -11.08
CA SER A 137 -6.53 20.39 -12.49
C SER A 137 -7.02 19.09 -13.13
N PHE A 138 -7.55 18.16 -12.32
CA PHE A 138 -8.10 16.90 -12.81
C PHE A 138 -9.47 17.14 -13.45
N GLY A 139 -9.67 16.66 -14.66
CA GLY A 139 -10.89 16.92 -15.41
C GLY A 139 -11.24 15.86 -16.43
N GLU A 140 -12.22 16.17 -17.27
CA GLU A 140 -12.77 15.22 -18.26
C GLU A 140 -11.70 14.66 -19.21
N ASN A 141 -10.70 15.46 -19.60
CA ASN A 141 -9.62 14.99 -20.47
C ASN A 141 -8.78 13.88 -19.85
N ASP A 142 -8.61 13.89 -18.52
CA ASP A 142 -7.88 12.84 -17.81
C ASP A 142 -8.69 11.54 -17.81
N ILE A 143 -10.00 11.65 -17.61
CA ILE A 143 -10.94 10.53 -17.70
C ILE A 143 -10.90 9.92 -19.10
N GLN A 144 -11.02 10.74 -20.15
CA GLN A 144 -10.98 10.26 -21.53
C GLN A 144 -9.64 9.61 -21.89
N THR A 145 -8.53 10.11 -21.35
CA THR A 145 -7.21 9.50 -21.52
C THR A 145 -7.16 8.10 -20.91
N LEU A 146 -7.72 7.91 -19.72
CA LEU A 146 -7.81 6.61 -19.07
C LEU A 146 -8.69 5.65 -19.88
N LEU A 147 -9.87 6.10 -20.31
CA LEU A 147 -10.78 5.29 -21.15
C LEU A 147 -10.09 4.87 -22.45
N ALA A 148 -9.34 5.75 -23.10
CA ALA A 148 -8.57 5.45 -24.31
C ALA A 148 -7.41 4.46 -24.08
N CYS A 149 -6.97 4.29 -22.81
CA CYS A 149 -6.01 3.28 -22.39
C CYS A 149 -6.66 1.96 -21.94
N GLY A 150 -7.98 1.79 -22.14
CA GLY A 150 -8.69 0.55 -21.85
C GLY A 150 -9.21 0.41 -20.42
N PHE A 151 -9.24 1.49 -19.63
CA PHE A 151 -9.96 1.51 -18.36
C PHE A 151 -11.46 1.72 -18.58
N THR A 152 -12.27 1.10 -17.73
CA THR A 152 -13.70 1.40 -17.62
C THR A 152 -13.94 2.61 -16.72
N LYS A 153 -15.16 3.15 -16.71
CA LYS A 153 -15.53 4.22 -15.76
C LYS A 153 -15.42 3.76 -14.30
N GLU A 154 -15.70 2.49 -14.03
CA GLU A 154 -15.53 1.90 -12.70
C GLU A 154 -14.05 1.83 -12.31
N ASP A 155 -13.15 1.50 -13.24
CA ASP A 155 -11.71 1.53 -12.96
C ASP A 155 -11.23 2.95 -12.69
N VAL A 156 -11.74 3.95 -13.41
CA VAL A 156 -11.43 5.37 -13.16
C VAL A 156 -11.90 5.78 -11.76
N TRP A 157 -13.09 5.31 -11.35
CA TRP A 157 -13.58 5.51 -9.99
C TRP A 157 -12.63 4.89 -8.96
N ASP A 158 -12.22 3.63 -9.17
CA ASP A 158 -11.30 2.93 -8.27
C ASP A 158 -9.95 3.65 -8.16
N ILE A 159 -9.38 4.14 -9.28
CA ILE A 159 -8.14 4.94 -9.27
C ILE A 159 -8.31 6.18 -8.37
N GLY A 160 -9.43 6.88 -8.51
CA GLY A 160 -9.75 8.06 -7.70
C GLY A 160 -9.96 7.73 -6.23
N ALA A 161 -10.70 6.66 -5.92
CA ALA A 161 -10.99 6.22 -4.56
C ALA A 161 -9.71 5.79 -3.82
N ILE A 162 -8.82 5.02 -4.47
CA ILE A 162 -7.53 4.61 -3.90
C ILE A 162 -6.66 5.85 -3.62
N THR A 163 -6.57 6.76 -4.59
CA THR A 163 -5.79 8.00 -4.44
C THR A 163 -6.29 8.82 -3.25
N SER A 164 -7.60 8.95 -3.09
CA SER A 164 -8.24 9.72 -2.01
C SER A 164 -8.05 9.06 -0.63
N LEU A 165 -8.21 7.73 -0.54
CA LEU A 165 -7.96 6.97 0.67
C LEU A 165 -6.51 7.16 1.16
N PHE A 166 -5.55 7.08 0.24
CA PHE A 166 -4.15 7.22 0.61
C PHE A 166 -3.72 8.67 0.82
N ALA A 167 -4.44 9.65 0.28
CA ALA A 167 -4.27 11.04 0.69
C ALA A 167 -4.61 11.24 2.18
N LEU A 168 -5.68 10.60 2.69
CA LEU A 168 -6.02 10.57 4.12
C LEU A 168 -4.95 9.77 4.89
N SER A 169 -4.65 8.55 4.48
CA SER A 169 -3.71 7.65 5.17
C SER A 169 -2.32 8.27 5.33
N ASN A 170 -1.78 8.90 4.26
CA ASN A 170 -0.47 9.55 4.30
C ASN A 170 -0.44 10.70 5.32
N ARG A 171 -1.51 11.51 5.39
CA ARG A 171 -1.58 12.61 6.37
C ARG A 171 -1.64 12.09 7.80
N MET A 172 -2.40 11.02 8.05
CA MET A 172 -2.43 10.38 9.37
C MET A 172 -1.09 9.76 9.73
N ALA A 173 -0.39 9.13 8.78
CA ALA A 173 0.94 8.58 9.01
C ALA A 173 1.96 9.68 9.36
N HIS A 174 1.93 10.82 8.67
CA HIS A 174 2.78 11.97 9.00
C HIS A 174 2.42 12.60 10.35
N LEU A 175 1.11 12.81 10.62
CA LEU A 175 0.65 13.36 11.89
C LEU A 175 1.13 12.52 13.07
N THR A 176 1.04 11.20 12.94
CA THR A 176 1.38 10.26 14.01
C THR A 176 2.86 9.90 14.06
N ASP A 177 3.66 10.31 13.08
CA ASP A 177 5.05 9.86 12.88
C ASP A 177 5.13 8.32 12.85
N MET A 178 4.19 7.72 12.10
CA MET A 178 4.05 6.27 12.04
C MET A 178 5.26 5.64 11.38
N ARG A 179 5.92 4.73 12.10
CA ARG A 179 7.11 4.04 11.60
C ARG A 179 6.73 2.76 10.88
N PRO A 180 7.34 2.49 9.71
CA PRO A 180 7.18 1.19 9.06
C PRO A 180 7.71 0.06 9.94
N ASN A 181 7.03 -1.09 9.88
CA ASN A 181 7.57 -2.32 10.44
C ASN A 181 8.83 -2.75 9.68
N GLU A 182 9.81 -3.30 10.39
CA GLU A 182 11.07 -3.77 9.79
C GLU A 182 10.83 -4.91 8.81
N GLU A 183 9.84 -5.76 9.06
CA GLU A 183 9.45 -6.88 8.24
C GLU A 183 9.10 -6.47 6.80
N PHE A 184 8.49 -5.31 6.60
CA PHE A 184 8.15 -4.81 5.27
C PHE A 184 9.37 -4.54 4.38
N TYR A 185 10.53 -4.19 4.99
CA TYR A 185 11.74 -3.92 4.21
C TYR A 185 12.29 -5.18 3.54
N ALA A 186 12.09 -6.35 4.13
CA ALA A 186 12.56 -7.63 3.58
C ALA A 186 11.52 -8.33 2.70
N LEU A 187 10.22 -8.08 2.93
CA LEU A 187 9.13 -8.80 2.32
C LEU A 187 9.11 -8.64 0.79
N GLY A 188 9.09 -9.76 0.06
CA GLY A 188 9.06 -9.81 -1.40
C GLY A 188 10.36 -9.43 -2.12
N ARG A 189 11.50 -9.27 -1.40
CA ARG A 189 12.81 -8.92 -2.02
C ARG A 189 13.58 -10.12 -2.52
N ILE A 190 13.37 -11.29 -1.97
CA ILE A 190 14.08 -12.51 -2.36
C ILE A 190 13.22 -13.28 -3.36
N ARG A 191 13.76 -13.56 -4.55
CA ARG A 191 13.16 -14.55 -5.45
C ARG A 191 13.49 -15.94 -4.89
N GLU A 192 12.48 -16.80 -4.69
CA GLU A 192 12.65 -18.18 -4.19
C GLU A 192 13.50 -19.11 -5.12
N ALA A 193 14.24 -18.57 -6.06
CA ALA A 193 14.89 -19.30 -7.14
C ALA A 193 16.24 -19.95 -6.79
N CYS A 194 16.71 -19.93 -5.53
CA CYS A 194 18.03 -20.51 -5.18
C CYS A 194 18.01 -21.73 -4.24
N THR A 195 16.87 -22.25 -3.82
CA THR A 195 16.83 -23.38 -2.86
C THR A 195 16.98 -24.77 -3.48
N ASN A 196 16.98 -24.91 -4.81
CA ASN A 196 17.11 -26.22 -5.46
C ASN A 196 18.53 -26.59 -5.95
N ALA A 197 19.52 -25.71 -5.80
CA ALA A 197 20.88 -26.02 -6.27
C ALA A 197 21.75 -26.75 -5.23
N SER A 198 21.40 -26.73 -3.94
CA SER A 198 22.21 -27.37 -2.88
C SER A 198 21.86 -28.84 -2.63
N ARG A 199 20.73 -29.35 -3.14
CA ARG A 199 20.34 -30.78 -2.95
C ARG A 199 20.87 -31.73 -3.98
N ARG A 200 21.59 -31.26 -5.03
CA ARG A 200 22.17 -32.17 -6.08
C ARG A 200 23.66 -32.42 -5.95
N ARG A 201 24.34 -32.02 -4.89
CA ARG A 201 25.80 -32.23 -4.71
C ARG A 201 26.19 -33.20 -3.61
N THR A 202 25.26 -33.92 -2.99
CA THR A 202 25.59 -35.00 -2.04
C THR A 202 24.99 -36.32 -2.49
N GLY A 203 25.35 -36.77 -3.65
CA GLY A 203 24.99 -38.07 -4.20
C GLY A 203 26.01 -38.49 -5.23
N SER A 204 27.19 -38.89 -4.78
CA SER A 204 28.16 -39.76 -5.47
C SER A 204 29.06 -40.33 -4.43
#